data_07542c819c8d352255dcf3ec91c2e19d
#
_entry.id   07542c819c8d352255dcf3ec91c2e19d
#
_cell.length_a   1.000
_cell.length_b   1.000
_cell.length_c   1.000
_cell.angle_alpha   90.00
_cell.angle_beta   90.00
_cell.angle_gamma   90.00
#
_symmetry.space_group_name_H-M   'P 1'
#
loop_
_entity.id
_entity.type
_entity.pdbx_description
1 polymer ?
#
loop_
_entity_poly.entity_id
_entity_poly.type
_entity_poly.pdbx_seq_one_letter_code
_entity_poly.pdbx_strand_id
1 'polypeptide(L)'
;MLRDITLGQYYPIDSVLHRMDPRTKLFGTMAYIVSLFIADSLPVYAAAALFLVIAIRMSKVPVKFMVRGLKSIVILLLISVSFNLFLTPGTTIFKIGFLQMTWEGVEFAALMAVRLIFLVLGSTILTLTTTPNQLTDGLEKSLGFLGKVGVPVHEVSMMMSIALRFIPILIEETDKIMKAQMARGADFETGNLIQKAKAMVPLLVPLFISAFRRATDLAMAMEARCYRGGDGRTKMKPLCYENRDRVAYAVCFVYLAAVIGMKIIL
;
A
#
# COMPACT_ATOMS: atom_id res chain seq x y z
N MET A 1 -3.76 -6.73 22.89
CA MET A 1 -3.66 -7.22 21.51
C MET A 1 -4.09 -6.21 20.42
N LEU A 2 -5.08 -5.34 20.64
CA LEU A 2 -5.52 -4.38 19.58
C LEU A 2 -4.77 -3.04 19.56
N ARG A 3 -3.93 -2.75 20.53
CA ARG A 3 -3.17 -1.49 20.63
C ARG A 3 -2.07 -1.30 19.59
N ASP A 4 -1.69 -2.34 18.85
CA ASP A 4 -0.61 -2.32 17.88
C ASP A 4 -1.11 -2.15 16.42
N ILE A 5 -2.42 -1.93 16.23
CA ILE A 5 -2.98 -1.64 14.91
C ILE A 5 -2.69 -0.17 14.56
N THR A 6 -1.52 0.07 13.98
CA THR A 6 -1.20 1.38 13.41
C THR A 6 -1.93 1.54 12.08
N LEU A 7 -2.91 2.44 12.04
CA LEU A 7 -3.59 2.86 10.81
C LEU A 7 -2.64 3.65 9.92
N GLY A 8 -2.01 2.93 8.97
CA GLY A 8 -1.03 3.51 8.05
C GLY A 8 0.36 3.63 8.67
N GLN A 9 1.37 3.29 7.89
CA GLN A 9 2.78 3.41 8.30
C GLN A 9 3.35 4.79 7.96
N TYR A 10 2.50 5.85 7.96
CA TYR A 10 2.96 7.21 7.65
C TYR A 10 4.02 7.68 8.64
N TYR A 11 5.15 8.14 8.13
CA TYR A 11 6.25 8.67 8.93
C TYR A 11 6.24 10.20 8.84
N PRO A 12 5.87 10.93 9.91
CA PRO A 12 5.70 12.39 9.88
C PRO A 12 7.06 13.11 9.84
N ILE A 13 7.56 13.33 8.65
CA ILE A 13 8.77 14.13 8.39
C ILE A 13 8.50 15.15 7.28
N ASP A 14 9.14 16.28 7.36
CA ASP A 14 9.03 17.30 6.32
C ASP A 14 10.09 17.09 5.24
N SER A 15 9.65 16.56 4.10
CA SER A 15 10.48 16.35 2.92
C SER A 15 9.76 16.75 1.64
N VAL A 16 10.53 16.85 0.56
CA VAL A 16 9.98 17.19 -0.77
C VAL A 16 8.88 16.19 -1.16
N LEU A 17 9.12 14.87 -0.96
CA LEU A 17 8.12 13.86 -1.28
C LEU A 17 6.86 13.99 -0.43
N HIS A 18 6.96 14.33 0.87
CA HIS A 18 5.78 14.46 1.74
C HIS A 18 4.88 15.61 1.29
N ARG A 19 5.47 16.70 0.75
CA ARG A 19 4.75 17.90 0.29
C ARG A 19 4.19 17.78 -1.14
N MET A 20 4.53 16.71 -1.88
CA MET A 20 4.02 16.49 -3.24
C MET A 20 2.55 16.07 -3.23
N ASP A 21 1.84 16.38 -4.32
CA ASP A 21 0.46 15.95 -4.54
C ASP A 21 0.37 14.39 -4.54
N PRO A 22 -0.61 13.80 -3.81
CA PRO A 22 -0.80 12.35 -3.76
C PRO A 22 -0.96 11.70 -5.15
N ARG A 23 -1.54 12.41 -6.12
CA ARG A 23 -1.68 11.92 -7.50
C ARG A 23 -0.34 11.72 -8.17
N THR A 24 0.58 12.66 -7.96
CA THR A 24 1.96 12.58 -8.52
C THR A 24 2.71 11.41 -7.90
N LYS A 25 2.57 11.18 -6.60
CA LYS A 25 3.19 10.04 -5.92
C LYS A 25 2.62 8.71 -6.41
N LEU A 26 1.29 8.61 -6.55
CA LEU A 26 0.62 7.43 -7.11
C LEU A 26 1.13 7.13 -8.51
N PHE A 27 1.13 8.13 -9.39
CA PHE A 27 1.63 7.99 -10.76
C PHE A 27 3.09 7.55 -10.77
N GLY A 28 3.96 8.22 -10.00
CA GLY A 28 5.38 7.88 -9.92
C GLY A 28 5.64 6.46 -9.42
N THR A 29 4.88 6.02 -8.41
CA THR A 29 4.99 4.65 -7.89
C THR A 29 4.51 3.63 -8.90
N MET A 30 3.38 3.87 -9.58
CA MET A 30 2.87 2.99 -10.64
C MET A 30 3.84 2.91 -11.82
N ALA A 31 4.37 4.05 -12.26
CA ALA A 31 5.39 4.12 -13.32
C ALA A 31 6.65 3.33 -12.95
N TYR A 32 7.10 3.44 -11.70
CA TYR A 32 8.22 2.68 -11.17
C TYR A 32 7.93 1.17 -11.14
N ILE A 33 6.77 0.75 -10.63
CA ILE A 33 6.36 -0.65 -10.62
C ILE A 33 6.33 -1.21 -12.05
N VAL A 34 5.68 -0.52 -12.99
CA VAL A 34 5.62 -0.94 -14.39
C VAL A 34 7.01 -1.05 -15.01
N SER A 35 7.91 -0.11 -14.71
CA SER A 35 9.30 -0.16 -15.21
C SER A 35 10.06 -1.40 -14.75
N LEU A 36 9.82 -1.88 -13.52
CA LEU A 36 10.44 -3.11 -13.01
C LEU A 36 9.94 -4.39 -13.69
N PHE A 37 8.69 -4.38 -14.18
CA PHE A 37 8.18 -5.50 -14.98
C PHE A 37 8.72 -5.48 -16.42
N ILE A 38 9.10 -4.31 -16.92
CA ILE A 38 9.72 -4.16 -18.25
C ILE A 38 11.23 -4.49 -18.20
N ALA A 39 11.83 -4.42 -17.00
CA ALA A 39 13.27 -4.62 -16.78
C ALA A 39 13.66 -6.10 -16.93
N ASP A 40 14.46 -6.41 -17.95
CA ASP A 40 14.99 -7.76 -18.19
C ASP A 40 16.53 -7.78 -18.19
N SER A 41 17.20 -6.62 -18.22
CA SER A 41 18.66 -6.50 -18.30
C SER A 41 19.26 -5.75 -17.10
N LEU A 42 20.51 -6.08 -16.77
CA LEU A 42 21.23 -5.49 -15.63
C LEU A 42 21.30 -3.95 -15.66
N PRO A 43 21.57 -3.28 -16.80
CA PRO A 43 21.62 -1.81 -16.84
C PRO A 43 20.25 -1.16 -16.53
N VAL A 44 19.14 -1.80 -16.92
CA VAL A 44 17.79 -1.31 -16.57
C VAL A 44 17.56 -1.40 -15.06
N TYR A 45 18.01 -2.47 -14.40
CA TYR A 45 17.96 -2.56 -12.94
C TYR A 45 18.87 -1.54 -12.26
N ALA A 46 20.01 -1.19 -12.84
CA ALA A 46 20.87 -0.12 -12.33
C ALA A 46 20.18 1.25 -12.39
N ALA A 47 19.49 1.55 -13.48
CA ALA A 47 18.70 2.78 -13.61
C ALA A 47 17.53 2.80 -12.59
N ALA A 48 16.84 1.67 -12.40
CA ALA A 48 15.79 1.55 -11.39
C ALA A 48 16.33 1.72 -9.96
N ALA A 49 17.51 1.17 -9.67
CA ALA A 49 18.20 1.37 -8.40
C ALA A 49 18.56 2.83 -8.15
N LEU A 50 19.09 3.51 -9.16
CA LEU A 50 19.43 4.94 -9.08
C LEU A 50 18.19 5.78 -8.77
N PHE A 51 17.09 5.56 -9.51
CA PHE A 51 15.81 6.24 -9.27
C PHE A 51 15.30 6.00 -7.85
N LEU A 52 15.34 4.75 -7.38
CA LEU A 52 14.92 4.37 -6.03
C LEU A 52 15.78 5.05 -4.96
N VAL A 53 17.11 5.05 -5.11
CA VAL A 53 18.03 5.71 -4.18
C VAL A 53 17.78 7.22 -4.11
N ILE A 54 17.54 7.87 -5.25
CA ILE A 54 17.17 9.30 -5.28
C ILE A 54 15.86 9.53 -4.53
N ALA A 55 14.83 8.71 -4.79
CA ALA A 55 13.55 8.81 -4.10
C ALA A 55 13.69 8.61 -2.58
N ILE A 56 14.47 7.60 -2.14
CA ILE A 56 14.78 7.37 -0.72
C ILE A 56 15.45 8.59 -0.09
N ARG A 57 16.48 9.15 -0.75
CA ARG A 57 17.18 10.35 -0.26
C ARG A 57 16.26 11.55 -0.14
N MET A 58 15.40 11.77 -1.14
CA MET A 58 14.42 12.86 -1.14
C MET A 58 13.33 12.67 -0.10
N SER A 59 12.98 11.45 0.28
CA SER A 59 11.98 11.17 1.31
C SER A 59 12.44 11.52 2.72
N LYS A 60 13.74 11.55 2.99
CA LYS A 60 14.37 11.73 4.31
C LYS A 60 13.91 10.70 5.36
N VAL A 61 13.23 9.63 4.95
CA VAL A 61 12.78 8.57 5.86
C VAL A 61 13.98 7.67 6.20
N PRO A 62 14.20 7.33 7.49
CA PRO A 62 15.28 6.43 7.86
C PRO A 62 15.13 5.05 7.21
N VAL A 63 16.19 4.55 6.60
CA VAL A 63 16.23 3.26 5.89
C VAL A 63 15.74 2.10 6.75
N LYS A 64 15.93 2.19 8.07
CA LYS A 64 15.45 1.19 9.04
C LYS A 64 13.95 0.92 8.93
N PHE A 65 13.12 1.95 8.69
CA PHE A 65 11.68 1.80 8.52
C PHE A 65 11.32 1.17 7.18
N MET A 66 12.08 1.48 6.12
CA MET A 66 11.90 0.88 4.80
C MET A 66 12.25 -0.61 4.78
N VAL A 67 13.38 -0.98 5.42
CA VAL A 67 13.82 -2.39 5.54
C VAL A 67 12.85 -3.22 6.41
N ARG A 68 12.13 -2.59 7.34
CA ARG A 68 11.10 -3.30 8.12
C ARG A 68 9.99 -3.88 7.22
N GLY A 69 9.64 -3.19 6.13
CA GLY A 69 8.72 -3.71 5.12
C GLY A 69 9.24 -4.98 4.42
N LEU A 70 10.55 -5.09 4.21
CA LEU A 70 11.16 -6.28 3.61
C LEU A 70 11.04 -7.51 4.52
N LYS A 71 11.09 -7.33 5.85
CA LYS A 71 11.01 -8.46 6.80
C LYS A 71 9.76 -9.31 6.59
N SER A 72 8.62 -8.68 6.27
CA SER A 72 7.36 -9.40 6.04
C SER A 72 7.39 -10.27 4.77
N ILE A 73 8.27 -9.97 3.82
CA ILE A 73 8.31 -10.62 2.50
C ILE A 73 9.52 -11.54 2.36
N VAL A 74 10.41 -11.58 3.36
CA VAL A 74 11.62 -12.44 3.33
C VAL A 74 11.28 -13.91 3.05
N ILE A 75 10.22 -14.43 3.67
CA ILE A 75 9.79 -15.82 3.46
C ILE A 75 9.37 -16.04 2.00
N LEU A 76 8.55 -15.15 1.45
CA LEU A 76 8.12 -15.21 0.05
C LEU A 76 9.32 -15.10 -0.91
N LEU A 77 10.26 -14.20 -0.59
CA LEU A 77 11.49 -14.02 -1.35
C LEU A 77 12.34 -15.30 -1.35
N LEU A 78 12.55 -15.92 -0.19
CA LEU A 78 13.29 -17.18 -0.08
C LEU A 78 12.63 -18.31 -0.87
N ILE A 79 11.31 -18.42 -0.79
CA ILE A 79 10.55 -19.41 -1.57
C ILE A 79 10.74 -19.15 -3.06
N SER A 80 10.53 -17.92 -3.53
CA SER A 80 10.66 -17.55 -4.94
C SER A 80 12.07 -17.79 -5.48
N VAL A 81 13.10 -17.39 -4.73
CA VAL A 81 14.51 -17.63 -5.08
C VAL A 81 14.80 -19.11 -5.16
N SER A 82 14.35 -19.92 -4.17
CA SER A 82 14.55 -21.37 -4.17
C SER A 82 13.89 -22.04 -5.40
N PHE A 83 12.68 -21.64 -5.74
CA PHE A 83 12.01 -22.18 -6.94
C PHE A 83 12.78 -21.84 -8.21
N ASN A 84 13.18 -20.60 -8.40
CA ASN A 84 13.93 -20.20 -9.60
C ASN A 84 15.31 -20.88 -9.66
N LEU A 85 15.98 -21.07 -8.50
CA LEU A 85 17.30 -21.67 -8.44
C LEU A 85 17.29 -23.15 -8.88
N PHE A 86 16.24 -23.90 -8.53
CA PHE A 86 16.18 -25.35 -8.71
C PHE A 86 15.30 -25.82 -9.86
N LEU A 87 14.32 -25.02 -10.29
CA LEU A 87 13.37 -25.41 -11.35
C LEU A 87 13.68 -24.79 -12.72
N THR A 88 14.61 -23.84 -12.82
CA THR A 88 14.94 -23.21 -14.11
C THR A 88 15.85 -24.16 -14.90
N PRO A 89 15.45 -24.59 -16.12
CA PRO A 89 16.29 -25.42 -16.98
C PRO A 89 17.46 -24.60 -17.52
N GLY A 90 18.63 -25.22 -17.65
CA GLY A 90 19.83 -24.57 -18.18
C GLY A 90 21.11 -25.42 -17.98
N THR A 91 22.27 -24.76 -18.10
CA THR A 91 23.57 -25.40 -17.88
C THR A 91 23.75 -25.76 -16.42
N THR A 92 23.87 -27.08 -16.13
CA THR A 92 23.94 -27.59 -14.76
C THR A 92 25.28 -27.30 -14.14
N ILE A 93 25.31 -26.58 -13.02
CA ILE A 93 26.51 -26.39 -12.17
C ILE A 93 26.63 -27.54 -11.19
N PHE A 94 25.52 -27.92 -10.58
CA PHE A 94 25.48 -28.95 -9.55
C PHE A 94 24.16 -29.73 -9.60
N LYS A 95 24.22 -31.07 -9.46
CA LYS A 95 23.05 -31.93 -9.52
C LYS A 95 22.95 -32.78 -8.27
N ILE A 96 21.91 -32.65 -7.48
CA ILE A 96 21.59 -33.51 -6.34
C ILE A 96 20.23 -34.16 -6.60
N GLY A 97 20.23 -35.39 -7.09
CA GLY A 97 19.00 -36.14 -7.36
C GLY A 97 18.07 -35.41 -8.34
N PHE A 98 16.88 -34.99 -7.88
CA PHE A 98 15.89 -34.28 -8.68
C PHE A 98 16.13 -32.77 -8.78
N LEU A 99 16.98 -32.18 -7.92
CA LEU A 99 17.25 -30.75 -7.88
C LEU A 99 18.53 -30.48 -8.70
N GLN A 100 18.37 -29.61 -9.72
CA GLN A 100 19.46 -29.17 -10.58
C GLN A 100 19.65 -27.66 -10.39
N MET A 101 20.83 -27.27 -9.97
CA MET A 101 21.22 -25.87 -9.92
C MET A 101 21.89 -25.52 -11.24
N THR A 102 21.29 -24.55 -11.94
CA THR A 102 21.75 -24.09 -13.26
C THR A 102 22.29 -22.66 -13.16
N TRP A 103 23.22 -22.30 -14.06
CA TRP A 103 23.76 -20.93 -14.11
C TRP A 103 22.66 -19.90 -14.41
N GLU A 104 21.80 -20.22 -15.36
CA GLU A 104 20.64 -19.43 -15.74
C GLU A 104 19.64 -19.30 -14.57
N GLY A 105 19.47 -20.37 -13.78
CA GLY A 105 18.65 -20.35 -12.57
C GLY A 105 19.18 -19.41 -11.51
N VAL A 106 20.50 -19.33 -11.32
CA VAL A 106 21.13 -18.37 -10.38
C VAL A 106 20.91 -16.93 -10.84
N GLU A 107 21.09 -16.66 -12.14
CA GLU A 107 20.88 -15.33 -12.71
C GLU A 107 19.42 -14.89 -12.58
N PHE A 108 18.47 -15.73 -12.98
CA PHE A 108 17.04 -15.46 -12.82
C PHE A 108 16.63 -15.29 -11.37
N ALA A 109 17.14 -16.13 -10.46
CA ALA A 109 16.85 -16.02 -9.03
C ALA A 109 17.38 -14.69 -8.46
N ALA A 110 18.58 -14.26 -8.85
CA ALA A 110 19.15 -12.98 -8.42
C ALA A 110 18.33 -11.78 -8.95
N LEU A 111 17.99 -11.78 -10.23
CA LEU A 111 17.19 -10.72 -10.84
C LEU A 111 15.79 -10.64 -10.22
N MET A 112 15.15 -11.79 -9.97
CA MET A 112 13.85 -11.84 -9.28
C MET A 112 13.94 -11.35 -7.84
N ALA A 113 14.99 -11.70 -7.10
CA ALA A 113 15.21 -11.21 -5.75
C ALA A 113 15.34 -9.67 -5.74
N VAL A 114 16.15 -9.11 -6.64
CA VAL A 114 16.31 -7.65 -6.79
C VAL A 114 14.99 -7.00 -7.17
N ARG A 115 14.25 -7.56 -8.13
CA ARG A 115 12.93 -7.07 -8.54
C ARG A 115 11.96 -6.99 -7.36
N LEU A 116 11.83 -8.08 -6.58
CA LEU A 116 10.94 -8.11 -5.41
C LEU A 116 11.35 -7.09 -4.35
N ILE A 117 12.65 -6.97 -4.06
CA ILE A 117 13.16 -5.97 -3.12
C ILE A 117 12.81 -4.55 -3.59
N PHE A 118 13.01 -4.24 -4.86
CA PHE A 118 12.74 -2.92 -5.42
C PHE A 118 11.25 -2.60 -5.44
N LEU A 119 10.39 -3.57 -5.77
CA LEU A 119 8.92 -3.43 -5.70
C LEU A 119 8.47 -3.06 -4.29
N VAL A 120 9.00 -3.78 -3.29
CA VAL A 120 8.64 -3.53 -1.88
C VAL A 120 9.14 -2.18 -1.41
N LEU A 121 10.38 -1.83 -1.70
CA LEU A 121 10.93 -0.54 -1.31
C LEU A 121 10.20 0.62 -1.98
N GLY A 122 9.89 0.50 -3.28
CA GLY A 122 9.15 1.52 -4.03
C GLY A 122 7.74 1.75 -3.48
N SER A 123 6.99 0.68 -3.21
CA SER A 123 5.66 0.79 -2.60
C SER A 123 5.71 1.27 -1.14
N THR A 124 6.74 0.89 -0.39
CA THR A 124 6.94 1.35 1.00
C THR A 124 7.17 2.86 1.07
N ILE A 125 7.88 3.46 0.11
CA ILE A 125 8.05 4.92 0.04
C ILE A 125 6.70 5.63 -0.05
N LEU A 126 5.80 5.16 -0.90
CA LEU A 126 4.44 5.72 -1.02
C LEU A 126 3.70 5.66 0.32
N THR A 127 3.72 4.49 0.96
CA THR A 127 3.02 4.25 2.24
C THR A 127 3.58 5.10 3.37
N LEU A 128 4.91 5.28 3.44
CA LEU A 128 5.58 6.06 4.48
C LEU A 128 5.44 7.58 4.26
N THR A 129 5.24 8.04 3.01
CA THR A 129 5.18 9.47 2.66
C THR A 129 3.78 10.01 2.42
N THR A 130 2.75 9.15 2.45
CA THR A 130 1.37 9.53 2.12
C THR A 130 0.40 8.98 3.17
N THR A 131 -0.43 9.85 3.73
CA THR A 131 -1.47 9.40 4.69
C THR A 131 -2.60 8.68 3.95
N PRO A 132 -3.33 7.74 4.60
CA PRO A 132 -4.47 7.05 3.99
C PRO A 132 -5.53 8.01 3.41
N ASN A 133 -5.82 9.10 4.11
CA ASN A 133 -6.77 10.12 3.63
C ASN A 133 -6.27 10.82 2.35
N GLN A 134 -4.98 11.19 2.31
CA GLN A 134 -4.38 11.78 1.10
C GLN A 134 -4.40 10.79 -0.07
N LEU A 135 -4.15 9.49 0.21
CA LEU A 135 -4.20 8.45 -0.81
C LEU A 135 -5.60 8.32 -1.39
N THR A 136 -6.63 8.33 -0.55
CA THR A 136 -8.04 8.29 -0.98
C THR A 136 -8.40 9.51 -1.84
N ASP A 137 -8.00 10.72 -1.42
CA ASP A 137 -8.21 11.94 -2.19
C ASP A 137 -7.47 11.93 -3.54
N GLY A 138 -6.24 11.39 -3.55
CA GLY A 138 -5.45 11.20 -4.76
C GLY A 138 -6.10 10.22 -5.73
N LEU A 139 -6.61 9.08 -5.23
CA LEU A 139 -7.33 8.08 -6.01
C LEU A 139 -8.62 8.66 -6.61
N GLU A 140 -9.43 9.37 -5.82
CA GLU A 140 -10.65 10.02 -6.31
C GLU A 140 -10.38 10.92 -7.51
N LYS A 141 -9.37 11.78 -7.39
CA LYS A 141 -9.02 12.70 -8.47
C LYS A 141 -8.37 12.00 -9.66
N SER A 142 -7.55 10.97 -9.43
CA SER A 142 -6.91 10.20 -10.51
C SER A 142 -7.91 9.33 -11.26
N LEU A 143 -8.88 8.75 -10.57
CA LEU A 143 -9.90 7.87 -11.15
C LEU A 143 -11.17 8.61 -11.59
N GLY A 144 -11.20 9.94 -11.45
CA GLY A 144 -12.35 10.76 -11.81
C GLY A 144 -12.86 10.56 -13.25
N PHE A 145 -11.98 10.10 -14.18
CA PHE A 145 -12.39 9.77 -15.55
C PHE A 145 -13.35 8.56 -15.62
N LEU A 146 -13.29 7.64 -14.63
CA LEU A 146 -14.22 6.51 -14.54
C LEU A 146 -15.66 6.95 -14.22
N GLY A 147 -15.85 8.14 -13.67
CA GLY A 147 -17.18 8.74 -13.49
C GLY A 147 -17.92 8.89 -14.82
N LYS A 148 -17.20 9.11 -15.93
CA LYS A 148 -17.80 9.16 -17.27
C LYS A 148 -18.32 7.81 -17.78
N VAL A 149 -17.86 6.72 -17.17
CA VAL A 149 -18.27 5.33 -17.49
C VAL A 149 -19.32 4.82 -16.49
N GLY A 150 -19.84 5.71 -15.62
CA GLY A 150 -20.91 5.39 -14.65
C GLY A 150 -20.42 4.84 -13.31
N VAL A 151 -19.10 4.90 -13.02
CA VAL A 151 -18.56 4.48 -11.72
C VAL A 151 -18.73 5.64 -10.72
N PRO A 152 -19.38 5.44 -9.55
CA PRO A 152 -19.60 6.50 -8.54
C PRO A 152 -18.31 6.74 -7.72
N VAL A 153 -17.27 7.29 -8.39
CA VAL A 153 -15.94 7.47 -7.78
C VAL A 153 -15.98 8.37 -6.55
N HIS A 154 -16.81 9.42 -6.60
CA HIS A 154 -16.95 10.37 -5.49
C HIS A 154 -17.57 9.70 -4.26
N GLU A 155 -18.63 8.92 -4.44
CA GLU A 155 -19.32 8.20 -3.36
C GLU A 155 -18.41 7.16 -2.73
N VAL A 156 -17.66 6.42 -3.55
CA VAL A 156 -16.65 5.44 -3.07
C VAL A 156 -15.57 6.14 -2.24
N SER A 157 -15.05 7.26 -2.72
CA SER A 157 -14.03 8.04 -1.98
C SER A 157 -14.56 8.58 -0.66
N MET A 158 -15.80 9.06 -0.65
CA MET A 158 -16.45 9.50 0.56
C MET A 158 -16.66 8.36 1.56
N MET A 159 -17.14 7.20 1.10
CA MET A 159 -17.26 6.00 1.95
C MET A 159 -15.92 5.60 2.56
N MET A 160 -14.83 5.60 1.77
CA MET A 160 -13.48 5.32 2.28
C MET A 160 -13.02 6.34 3.32
N SER A 161 -13.27 7.63 3.10
CA SER A 161 -12.90 8.68 4.05
C SER A 161 -13.67 8.56 5.37
N ILE A 162 -14.95 8.20 5.31
CA ILE A 162 -15.78 7.91 6.49
C ILE A 162 -15.26 6.67 7.20
N ALA A 163 -14.99 5.59 6.47
CA ALA A 163 -14.45 4.35 7.02
C ALA A 163 -13.12 4.59 7.75
N LEU A 164 -12.16 5.28 7.12
CA LEU A 164 -10.86 5.62 7.73
C LEU A 164 -11.00 6.43 9.02
N ARG A 165 -12.03 7.28 9.13
CA ARG A 165 -12.33 8.03 10.35
C ARG A 165 -12.93 7.14 11.44
N PHE A 166 -13.80 6.18 11.06
CA PHE A 166 -14.46 5.31 12.03
C PHE A 166 -13.60 4.16 12.53
N ILE A 167 -12.58 3.71 11.77
CA ILE A 167 -11.70 2.61 12.20
C ILE A 167 -11.08 2.85 13.60
N PRO A 168 -10.45 4.01 13.91
CA PRO A 168 -9.92 4.24 15.26
C PRO A 168 -11.01 4.18 16.33
N ILE A 169 -12.17 4.76 16.04
CA ILE A 169 -13.31 4.80 16.97
C ILE A 169 -13.84 3.39 17.24
N LEU A 170 -13.94 2.55 16.19
CA LEU A 170 -14.39 1.16 16.34
C LEU A 170 -13.36 0.30 17.07
N ILE A 171 -12.07 0.56 16.93
CA ILE A 171 -11.01 -0.11 17.70
C ILE A 171 -11.16 0.20 19.19
N GLU A 172 -11.34 1.47 19.54
CA GLU A 172 -11.57 1.87 20.93
C GLU A 172 -12.86 1.27 21.51
N GLU A 173 -13.93 1.24 20.72
CA GLU A 173 -15.22 0.63 21.11
C GLU A 173 -15.05 -0.88 21.33
N THR A 174 -14.33 -1.55 20.43
CA THR A 174 -14.01 -2.98 20.56
C THR A 174 -13.25 -3.27 21.85
N ASP A 175 -12.25 -2.44 22.20
CA ASP A 175 -11.52 -2.58 23.47
C ASP A 175 -12.43 -2.42 24.69
N LYS A 176 -13.38 -1.47 24.65
CA LYS A 176 -14.36 -1.25 25.74
C LYS A 176 -15.30 -2.45 25.88
N ILE A 177 -15.87 -2.93 24.76
CA ILE A 177 -16.77 -4.07 24.74
C ILE A 177 -16.02 -5.32 25.22
N MET A 178 -14.79 -5.56 24.76
CA MET A 178 -13.96 -6.69 25.16
C MET A 178 -13.74 -6.70 26.68
N LYS A 179 -13.35 -5.56 27.26
CA LYS A 179 -13.18 -5.44 28.72
C LYS A 179 -14.46 -5.70 29.47
N ALA A 180 -15.60 -5.21 29.01
CA ALA A 180 -16.90 -5.44 29.61
C ALA A 180 -17.29 -6.92 29.54
N GLN A 181 -17.01 -7.62 28.44
CA GLN A 181 -17.30 -9.04 28.29
C GLN A 181 -16.36 -9.91 29.16
N MET A 182 -15.06 -9.53 29.24
CA MET A 182 -14.15 -10.22 30.18
C MET A 182 -14.58 -10.07 31.63
N ALA A 183 -15.10 -8.91 32.04
CA ALA A 183 -15.67 -8.72 33.40
C ALA A 183 -16.92 -9.58 33.65
N ARG A 184 -17.60 -10.02 32.56
CA ARG A 184 -18.74 -10.97 32.63
C ARG A 184 -18.31 -12.43 32.53
N GLY A 185 -17.02 -12.72 32.55
CA GLY A 185 -16.46 -14.07 32.51
C GLY A 185 -16.21 -14.62 31.11
N ALA A 186 -16.26 -13.79 30.07
CA ALA A 186 -15.89 -14.22 28.71
C ALA A 186 -14.37 -14.41 28.61
N ASP A 187 -13.96 -15.55 28.04
CA ASP A 187 -12.56 -15.88 27.79
C ASP A 187 -12.31 -15.89 26.28
N PHE A 188 -11.40 -15.04 25.82
CA PHE A 188 -11.04 -14.88 24.40
C PHE A 188 -9.70 -15.55 24.05
N GLU A 189 -8.95 -16.05 25.04
CA GLU A 189 -7.58 -16.53 24.86
C GLU A 189 -7.48 -18.06 24.90
N THR A 190 -8.29 -18.71 25.73
CA THR A 190 -8.24 -20.18 25.89
C THR A 190 -9.20 -20.91 24.97
N GLY A 191 -8.90 -22.18 24.67
CA GLY A 191 -9.75 -23.08 23.89
C GLY A 191 -9.40 -23.25 22.42
N ASN A 192 -10.17 -24.15 21.76
CA ASN A 192 -10.03 -24.46 20.34
C ASN A 192 -10.50 -23.31 19.45
N LEU A 193 -10.10 -23.29 18.15
CA LEU A 193 -10.49 -22.27 17.17
C LEU A 193 -12.01 -22.02 17.12
N ILE A 194 -12.83 -23.08 17.22
CA ILE A 194 -14.30 -22.99 17.23
C ILE A 194 -14.80 -22.31 18.51
N GLN A 195 -14.21 -22.61 19.66
CA GLN A 195 -14.55 -21.97 20.94
C GLN A 195 -14.18 -20.51 20.95
N LYS A 196 -13.01 -20.15 20.43
CA LYS A 196 -12.59 -18.75 20.23
C LYS A 196 -13.53 -18.00 19.29
N ALA A 197 -13.95 -18.61 18.20
CA ALA A 197 -14.91 -17.99 17.28
C ALA A 197 -16.27 -17.74 17.96
N LYS A 198 -16.78 -18.71 18.74
CA LYS A 198 -18.02 -18.53 19.53
C LYS A 198 -17.88 -17.45 20.60
N ALA A 199 -16.73 -17.35 21.26
CA ALA A 199 -16.47 -16.32 22.28
C ALA A 199 -16.43 -14.91 21.65
N MET A 200 -16.15 -14.77 20.34
CA MET A 200 -16.19 -13.48 19.65
C MET A 200 -17.60 -12.98 19.32
N VAL A 201 -18.62 -13.84 19.29
CA VAL A 201 -20.00 -13.43 18.95
C VAL A 201 -20.56 -12.37 19.91
N PRO A 202 -20.42 -12.49 21.26
CA PRO A 202 -20.85 -11.47 22.20
C PRO A 202 -20.14 -10.13 22.05
N LEU A 203 -19.02 -10.08 21.33
CA LEU A 203 -18.30 -8.85 20.99
C LEU A 203 -18.81 -8.26 19.69
N LEU A 204 -19.08 -9.09 18.67
CA LEU A 204 -19.51 -8.65 17.36
C LEU A 204 -20.91 -8.01 17.38
N VAL A 205 -21.87 -8.60 18.09
CA VAL A 205 -23.26 -8.11 18.11
C VAL A 205 -23.35 -6.66 18.65
N PRO A 206 -22.80 -6.31 19.84
CA PRO A 206 -22.80 -4.94 20.32
C PRO A 206 -22.04 -3.97 19.40
N LEU A 207 -20.94 -4.43 18.78
CA LEU A 207 -20.15 -3.64 17.85
C LEU A 207 -20.97 -3.28 16.59
N PHE A 208 -21.70 -4.24 16.01
CA PHE A 208 -22.60 -3.97 14.89
C PHE A 208 -23.69 -2.98 15.25
N ILE A 209 -24.35 -3.15 16.42
CA ILE A 209 -25.40 -2.23 16.87
C ILE A 209 -24.83 -0.80 17.02
N SER A 210 -23.64 -0.67 17.62
CA SER A 210 -22.95 0.64 17.75
C SER A 210 -22.61 1.23 16.38
N ALA A 211 -22.09 0.43 15.45
CA ALA A 211 -21.76 0.86 14.10
C ALA A 211 -23.00 1.37 13.33
N PHE A 212 -24.12 0.63 13.38
CA PHE A 212 -25.37 1.05 12.73
C PHE A 212 -25.92 2.34 13.36
N ARG A 213 -25.91 2.45 14.70
CA ARG A 213 -26.35 3.68 15.36
C ARG A 213 -25.53 4.90 14.89
N ARG A 214 -24.19 4.75 14.84
CA ARG A 214 -23.30 5.82 14.33
C ARG A 214 -23.54 6.14 12.86
N ALA A 215 -23.83 5.13 12.04
CA ALA A 215 -24.17 5.35 10.64
C ALA A 215 -25.47 6.16 10.49
N THR A 216 -26.49 5.84 11.28
CA THR A 216 -27.77 6.57 11.32
C THR A 216 -27.56 8.02 11.80
N ASP A 217 -26.79 8.21 12.90
CA ASP A 217 -26.47 9.56 13.41
C ASP A 217 -25.73 10.39 12.36
N LEU A 218 -24.78 9.78 11.63
CA LEU A 218 -24.05 10.44 10.56
C LEU A 218 -24.97 10.80 9.40
N ALA A 219 -25.87 9.88 8.99
CA ALA A 219 -26.83 10.14 7.92
C ALA A 219 -27.75 11.32 8.26
N MET A 220 -28.34 11.35 9.47
CA MET A 220 -29.15 12.47 9.94
C MET A 220 -28.35 13.78 9.97
N ALA A 221 -27.09 13.74 10.42
CA ALA A 221 -26.23 14.92 10.42
C ALA A 221 -25.90 15.43 9.00
N MET A 222 -25.77 14.52 8.03
CA MET A 222 -25.56 14.87 6.63
C MET A 222 -26.84 15.48 6.01
N GLU A 223 -28.01 14.91 6.27
CA GLU A 223 -29.30 15.46 5.84
C GLU A 223 -29.55 16.84 6.42
N ALA A 224 -29.31 17.03 7.71
CA ALA A 224 -29.43 18.34 8.37
C ALA A 224 -28.48 19.40 7.78
N ARG A 225 -27.37 18.98 7.15
CA ARG A 225 -26.45 19.87 6.42
C ARG A 225 -26.77 19.96 4.93
N CYS A 226 -27.95 19.53 4.50
CA CYS A 226 -28.40 19.56 3.11
C CYS A 226 -27.46 18.85 2.14
N TYR A 227 -26.89 17.70 2.54
CA TYR A 227 -26.06 16.90 1.65
C TYR A 227 -26.91 16.34 0.50
N ARG A 228 -26.52 16.62 -0.75
CA ARG A 228 -27.22 16.20 -1.98
C ARG A 228 -26.32 15.46 -2.97
N GLY A 229 -25.30 14.73 -2.47
CA GLY A 229 -24.36 14.03 -3.33
C GLY A 229 -23.10 14.82 -3.66
N GLY A 230 -22.40 14.45 -4.72
CA GLY A 230 -21.11 15.02 -5.12
C GLY A 230 -21.18 16.25 -6.01
N ASP A 231 -22.30 16.48 -6.67
CA ASP A 231 -22.46 17.52 -7.69
C ASP A 231 -22.41 18.92 -7.07
N GLY A 232 -21.57 19.80 -7.65
CA GLY A 232 -21.43 21.20 -7.19
C GLY A 232 -20.67 21.37 -5.87
N ARG A 233 -20.11 20.30 -5.28
CA ARG A 233 -19.41 20.37 -3.99
C ARG A 233 -17.94 20.76 -4.14
N THR A 234 -17.48 21.67 -3.28
CA THR A 234 -16.07 22.05 -3.18
C THR A 234 -15.40 21.42 -1.97
N LYS A 235 -14.11 21.09 -2.08
CA LYS A 235 -13.31 20.60 -0.94
C LYS A 235 -12.68 21.77 -0.18
N MET A 236 -12.68 21.72 1.17
CA MET A 236 -12.02 22.72 2.01
C MET A 236 -10.51 22.80 1.75
N LYS A 237 -9.89 21.68 1.42
CA LYS A 237 -8.46 21.59 1.04
C LYS A 237 -8.39 20.93 -0.34
N PRO A 238 -8.53 21.71 -1.42
CA PRO A 238 -8.42 21.17 -2.76
C PRO A 238 -6.98 20.72 -3.04
N LEU A 239 -6.82 19.60 -3.78
CA LEU A 239 -5.53 19.19 -4.29
C LEU A 239 -5.13 20.13 -5.43
N CYS A 240 -4.01 20.82 -5.30
CA CYS A 240 -3.47 21.75 -6.28
C CYS A 240 -2.08 21.29 -6.71
N TYR A 241 -1.84 21.21 -8.02
CA TYR A 241 -0.52 20.94 -8.55
C TYR A 241 0.42 22.12 -8.32
N GLU A 242 1.57 21.85 -7.73
CA GLU A 242 2.66 22.81 -7.58
C GLU A 242 3.75 22.56 -8.64
N ASN A 243 4.72 23.50 -8.78
CA ASN A 243 5.85 23.33 -9.68
C ASN A 243 6.67 22.07 -9.39
N ARG A 244 6.71 21.64 -8.12
CA ARG A 244 7.36 20.39 -7.69
C ARG A 244 6.75 19.16 -8.36
N ASP A 245 5.42 19.14 -8.50
CA ASP A 245 4.68 18.03 -9.11
C ASP A 245 4.97 17.95 -10.60
N ARG A 246 5.04 19.11 -11.30
CA ARG A 246 5.39 19.16 -12.72
C ARG A 246 6.80 18.62 -12.97
N VAL A 247 7.76 19.03 -12.14
CA VAL A 247 9.14 18.50 -12.21
C VAL A 247 9.15 16.99 -11.98
N ALA A 248 8.40 16.49 -11.00
CA ALA A 248 8.32 15.07 -10.71
C ALA A 248 7.73 14.27 -11.89
N TYR A 249 6.66 14.76 -12.52
CA TYR A 249 6.14 14.16 -13.77
C TYR A 249 7.20 14.12 -14.86
N ALA A 250 7.91 15.23 -15.10
CA ALA A 250 8.98 15.28 -16.10
C ALA A 250 10.09 14.26 -15.80
N VAL A 251 10.52 14.15 -14.55
CA VAL A 251 11.52 13.15 -14.12
C VAL A 251 11.00 11.72 -14.33
N CYS A 252 9.75 11.43 -13.97
CA CYS A 252 9.14 10.12 -14.20
C CYS A 252 9.05 9.76 -15.68
N PHE A 253 8.69 10.72 -16.56
CA PHE A 253 8.65 10.50 -18.00
C PHE A 253 10.05 10.26 -18.59
N VAL A 254 11.05 11.05 -18.20
CA VAL A 254 12.44 10.86 -18.63
C VAL A 254 12.96 9.49 -18.17
N TYR A 255 12.67 9.10 -16.92
CA TYR A 255 13.01 7.79 -16.39
C TYR A 255 12.38 6.66 -17.21
N LEU A 256 11.05 6.71 -17.46
CA LEU A 256 10.37 5.70 -18.27
C LEU A 256 10.91 5.63 -19.69
N ALA A 257 11.15 6.78 -20.33
CA ALA A 257 11.73 6.85 -21.66
C ALA A 257 13.14 6.23 -21.70
N ALA A 258 13.96 6.48 -20.66
CA ALA A 258 15.28 5.88 -20.54
C ALA A 258 15.21 4.34 -20.36
N VAL A 259 14.28 3.85 -19.52
CA VAL A 259 14.06 2.41 -19.31
C VAL A 259 13.61 1.72 -20.61
N ILE A 260 12.62 2.30 -21.31
CA ILE A 260 12.12 1.75 -22.58
C ILE A 260 13.20 1.82 -23.65
N GLY A 261 13.93 2.95 -23.76
CA GLY A 261 15.04 3.10 -24.70
C GLY A 261 16.16 2.08 -24.48
N MET A 262 16.56 1.85 -23.22
CA MET A 262 17.55 0.82 -22.88
C MET A 262 17.07 -0.59 -23.24
N LYS A 263 15.77 -0.88 -23.06
CA LYS A 263 15.21 -2.19 -23.44
C LYS A 263 15.19 -2.42 -24.96
N ILE A 264 15.03 -1.37 -25.75
CA ILE A 264 15.00 -1.48 -27.23
C ILE A 264 16.41 -1.64 -27.80
N ILE A 265 17.41 -1.03 -27.16
CA ILE A 265 18.80 -1.02 -27.63
C ILE A 265 19.55 -2.29 -27.19
N LEU A 266 19.19 -2.88 -26.06
CA LEU A 266 19.79 -4.09 -25.49
C LEU A 266 18.98 -5.34 -25.84
#